data_9b8d5e11d8da60307850955e3df1b89a
#
_entry.id   9b8d5e11d8da60307850955e3df1b89a
#
_cell.length_a   1.000
_cell.length_b   1.000
_cell.length_c   1.000
_cell.angle_alpha   90.00
_cell.angle_beta   90.00
_cell.angle_gamma   90.00
#
_symmetry.space_group_name_H-M   'P 1'
#
loop_
_entity.id
_entity.type
_entity.pdbx_description
1 polymer ?
#
loop_
_entity_poly.entity_id
_entity_poly.type
_entity_poly.pdbx_seq_one_letter_code
_entity_poly.pdbx_strand_id
1 'polypeptide(L)'
;MKVLLDTHLVLWAMQDSNSLSAAARKRIRAAEVAYVSAASLWEIAIKASLGKLTVDSEALEDQLGIAGFEPLPITWQHTVQVRKLPMHHRDPFDRMLIAQAVSEPLRLLTHDAALRAYSDLVTVV
;
A
#
# COMPACT_ATOMS: atom_id res chain seq x y z
N MET A 1 -7.94 -13.86 4.35
CA MET A 1 -6.61 -13.40 3.88
C MET A 1 -6.38 -11.95 4.27
N LYS A 2 -5.25 -11.65 4.85
CA LYS A 2 -4.87 -10.28 5.18
C LYS A 2 -4.15 -9.65 3.99
N VAL A 3 -4.49 -8.40 3.69
CA VAL A 3 -3.95 -7.70 2.52
C VAL A 3 -3.27 -6.39 2.92
N LEU A 4 -2.35 -5.94 2.08
CA LEU A 4 -1.69 -4.64 2.17
C LEU A 4 -1.97 -3.92 0.85
N LEU A 5 -2.42 -2.66 0.92
CA LEU A 5 -2.71 -1.87 -0.28
C LEU A 5 -1.47 -1.08 -0.71
N ASP A 6 -1.24 -0.98 -2.03
CA ASP A 6 -0.26 -0.01 -2.50
C ASP A 6 -0.83 1.42 -2.36
N THR A 7 0.04 2.41 -2.49
CA THR A 7 -0.32 3.82 -2.23
C THR A 7 -1.44 4.31 -3.16
N HIS A 8 -1.43 3.94 -4.44
CA HIS A 8 -2.47 4.36 -5.37
C HIS A 8 -3.83 3.78 -4.98
N LEU A 9 -3.86 2.50 -4.56
CA LEU A 9 -5.11 1.88 -4.13
C LEU A 9 -5.66 2.57 -2.88
N VAL A 10 -4.79 2.99 -1.95
CA VAL A 10 -5.20 3.76 -0.77
C VAL A 10 -5.90 5.05 -1.20
N LEU A 11 -5.27 5.82 -2.08
CA LEU A 11 -5.83 7.08 -2.57
C LEU A 11 -7.16 6.86 -3.28
N TRP A 12 -7.21 5.90 -4.19
CA TRP A 12 -8.43 5.63 -4.95
C TRP A 12 -9.56 5.13 -4.05
N ALA A 13 -9.25 4.33 -3.05
CA ALA A 13 -10.27 3.87 -2.09
C ALA A 13 -10.84 5.03 -1.29
N MET A 14 -9.99 5.94 -0.82
CA MET A 14 -10.43 7.10 -0.03
C MET A 14 -11.21 8.12 -0.86
N GLN A 15 -10.90 8.23 -2.14
CA GLN A 15 -11.60 9.13 -3.07
C GLN A 15 -12.82 8.50 -3.73
N ASP A 16 -13.08 7.23 -3.45
CA ASP A 16 -14.08 6.41 -4.17
C ASP A 16 -13.93 6.55 -5.68
N SER A 17 -12.69 6.49 -6.15
CA SER A 17 -12.33 6.71 -7.54
C SER A 17 -12.73 5.54 -8.43
N ASN A 18 -13.18 5.85 -9.65
CA ASN A 18 -13.42 4.84 -10.67
C ASN A 18 -12.15 4.12 -11.12
N SER A 19 -10.97 4.68 -10.81
CA SER A 19 -9.68 4.02 -11.07
C SER A 19 -9.49 2.77 -10.22
N LEU A 20 -10.18 2.69 -9.07
CA LEU A 20 -10.17 1.48 -8.24
C LEU A 20 -11.03 0.41 -8.93
N SER A 21 -10.38 -0.65 -9.42
CA SER A 21 -11.05 -1.71 -10.17
C SER A 21 -12.08 -2.47 -9.33
N ALA A 22 -13.02 -3.13 -10.01
CA ALA A 22 -13.97 -4.02 -9.34
C ALA A 22 -13.25 -5.17 -8.61
N ALA A 23 -12.17 -5.68 -9.20
CA ALA A 23 -11.34 -6.72 -8.59
C ALA A 23 -10.68 -6.23 -7.30
N ALA A 24 -10.15 -5.00 -7.30
CA ALA A 24 -9.57 -4.39 -6.09
C ALA A 24 -10.63 -4.23 -4.99
N ARG A 25 -11.79 -3.68 -5.34
CA ARG A 25 -12.89 -3.50 -4.37
C ARG A 25 -13.33 -4.81 -3.75
N LYS A 26 -13.45 -5.86 -4.56
CA LYS A 26 -13.83 -7.19 -4.10
C LYS A 26 -12.81 -7.77 -3.13
N ARG A 27 -11.52 -7.66 -3.47
CA ARG A 27 -10.42 -8.15 -2.62
C ARG A 27 -10.37 -7.43 -1.28
N ILE A 28 -10.53 -6.12 -1.29
CA ILE A 28 -10.52 -5.32 -0.06
C ILE A 28 -11.69 -5.72 0.84
N ARG A 29 -12.89 -5.84 0.29
CA ARG A 29 -14.07 -6.23 1.08
C ARG A 29 -13.97 -7.64 1.65
N ALA A 30 -13.36 -8.57 0.91
CA ALA A 30 -13.23 -9.96 1.34
C ALA A 30 -12.08 -10.18 2.32
N ALA A 31 -11.19 -9.22 2.49
CA ALA A 31 -10.02 -9.36 3.37
C ALA A 31 -10.45 -9.41 4.84
N GLU A 32 -9.80 -10.29 5.61
CA GLU A 32 -9.95 -10.32 7.07
C GLU A 32 -9.45 -9.01 7.67
N VAL A 33 -8.31 -8.52 7.19
CA VAL A 33 -7.72 -7.24 7.56
C VAL A 33 -7.13 -6.61 6.31
N ALA A 34 -7.41 -5.33 6.11
CA ALA A 34 -6.80 -4.53 5.04
C ALA A 34 -5.89 -3.49 5.69
N TYR A 35 -4.60 -3.63 5.44
CA TYR A 35 -3.57 -2.75 6.01
C TYR A 35 -3.22 -1.61 5.07
N VAL A 36 -2.93 -0.46 5.67
CA VAL A 36 -2.29 0.68 5.01
C VAL A 36 -0.96 0.95 5.72
N SER A 37 0.12 0.92 4.96
CA SER A 37 1.47 1.12 5.51
C SER A 37 1.73 2.58 5.85
N ALA A 38 2.52 2.80 6.91
CA ALA A 38 3.10 4.11 7.20
C ALA A 38 3.91 4.64 6.01
N ALA A 39 4.51 3.76 5.19
CA ALA A 39 5.22 4.15 3.97
C ALA A 39 4.30 4.86 2.97
N SER A 40 3.06 4.37 2.82
CA SER A 40 2.07 4.99 1.93
C SER A 40 1.66 6.37 2.43
N LEU A 41 1.43 6.52 3.74
CA LEU A 41 1.08 7.83 4.31
C LEU A 41 2.25 8.81 4.18
N TRP A 42 3.47 8.34 4.32
CA TRP A 42 4.67 9.16 4.13
C TRP A 42 4.79 9.63 2.67
N GLU A 43 4.60 8.74 1.71
CA GLU A 43 4.59 9.08 0.28
C GLU A 43 3.51 10.14 -0.03
N ILE A 44 2.31 9.95 0.50
CA ILE A 44 1.19 10.89 0.33
C ILE A 44 1.54 12.25 0.93
N ALA A 45 2.11 12.26 2.13
CA ALA A 45 2.51 13.50 2.81
C ALA A 45 3.55 14.28 1.99
N ILE A 46 4.55 13.61 1.42
CA ILE A 46 5.55 14.22 0.56
C ILE A 46 4.90 14.85 -0.67
N LYS A 47 4.06 14.10 -1.37
CA LYS A 47 3.40 14.57 -2.59
C LYS A 47 2.42 15.71 -2.33
N ALA A 48 1.71 15.66 -1.21
CA ALA A 48 0.81 16.74 -0.79
C ALA A 48 1.59 18.02 -0.49
N SER A 49 2.73 17.92 0.20
CA SER A 49 3.57 19.09 0.52
C SER A 49 4.21 19.72 -0.72
N LEU A 50 4.41 18.94 -1.79
CA LEU A 50 4.93 19.42 -3.06
C LEU A 50 3.83 19.92 -4.02
N GLY A 51 2.59 19.95 -3.57
CA GLY A 51 1.46 20.38 -4.40
C GLY A 51 1.04 19.38 -5.48
N LYS A 52 1.56 18.15 -5.43
CA LYS A 52 1.25 17.10 -6.42
C LYS A 52 -0.04 16.34 -6.13
N LEU A 53 -0.53 16.41 -4.91
CA LEU A 53 -1.79 15.82 -4.48
C LEU A 53 -2.61 16.82 -3.69
N THR A 54 -3.92 16.84 -3.94
CA THR A 54 -4.89 17.61 -3.16
C THR A 54 -5.55 16.67 -2.16
N VAL A 55 -4.92 16.49 -1.01
CA VAL A 55 -5.39 15.59 0.06
C VAL A 55 -5.24 16.32 1.39
N ASP A 56 -6.26 16.24 2.22
CA ASP A 56 -6.16 16.66 3.62
C ASP A 56 -5.44 15.57 4.40
N SER A 57 -4.11 15.70 4.49
CA SER A 57 -3.27 14.71 5.16
C SER A 57 -3.51 14.62 6.66
N GLU A 58 -4.04 15.66 7.28
CA GLU A 58 -4.37 15.64 8.72
C GLU A 58 -5.60 14.79 9.01
N ALA A 59 -6.58 14.78 8.08
CA ALA A 59 -7.80 13.99 8.22
C ALA A 59 -7.65 12.55 7.74
N LEU A 60 -6.60 12.25 6.97
CA LEU A 60 -6.46 10.97 6.28
C LEU A 60 -6.42 9.77 7.23
N GLU A 61 -5.67 9.88 8.34
CA GLU A 61 -5.58 8.80 9.33
C GLU A 61 -6.95 8.45 9.92
N ASP A 62 -7.72 9.46 10.31
CA ASP A 62 -9.04 9.25 10.87
C ASP A 62 -9.99 8.64 9.83
N GLN A 63 -9.94 9.12 8.61
CA GLN A 63 -10.77 8.59 7.51
C GLN A 63 -10.45 7.13 7.21
N LEU A 64 -9.17 6.75 7.21
CA LEU A 64 -8.74 5.37 7.01
C LEU A 64 -9.25 4.46 8.12
N GLY A 65 -9.15 4.90 9.37
CA GLY A 65 -9.67 4.15 10.52
C GLY A 65 -11.17 3.94 10.44
N ILE A 66 -11.93 4.98 10.09
CA ILE A 66 -13.38 4.89 9.92
C ILE A 66 -13.74 3.92 8.79
N ALA A 67 -12.95 3.90 7.71
CA ALA A 67 -13.16 2.97 6.59
C ALA A 67 -12.79 1.53 6.92
N GLY A 68 -12.20 1.27 8.08
CA GLY A 68 -11.86 -0.08 8.54
C GLY A 68 -10.45 -0.54 8.19
N PHE A 69 -9.59 0.34 7.70
CA PHE A 69 -8.19 -0.01 7.46
C PHE A 69 -7.37 0.00 8.74
N GLU A 70 -6.42 -0.93 8.83
CA GLU A 70 -5.50 -1.03 9.96
C GLU A 70 -4.13 -0.45 9.59
N PRO A 71 -3.47 0.26 10.51
CA PRO A 71 -2.14 0.77 10.25
C PRO A 71 -1.10 -0.35 10.27
N LEU A 72 -0.14 -0.29 9.35
CA LEU A 72 1.02 -1.17 9.35
C LEU A 72 2.28 -0.31 9.53
N PRO A 73 2.87 -0.30 10.73
CA PRO A 73 4.10 0.45 10.95
C PRO A 73 5.29 -0.20 10.25
N ILE A 74 6.30 0.62 9.92
CA ILE A 74 7.58 0.13 9.41
C ILE A 74 8.43 -0.30 10.58
N THR A 75 8.89 -1.55 10.57
CA THR A 75 9.76 -2.10 11.61
C THR A 75 11.21 -2.24 11.11
N TRP A 76 12.13 -2.49 12.01
CA TRP A 76 13.50 -2.79 11.63
C TRP A 76 13.61 -4.03 10.75
N GLN A 77 12.79 -5.05 10.99
CA GLN A 77 12.75 -6.25 10.12
C GLN A 77 12.37 -5.90 8.69
N HIS A 78 11.46 -4.98 8.51
CA HIS A 78 11.08 -4.51 7.17
C HIS A 78 12.28 -3.85 6.46
N THR A 79 13.06 -3.04 7.17
CA THR A 79 14.24 -2.39 6.58
C THR A 79 15.34 -3.39 6.21
N VAL A 80 15.51 -4.44 7.00
CA VAL A 80 16.43 -5.54 6.66
C VAL A 80 15.95 -6.26 5.40
N GLN A 81 14.66 -6.52 5.31
CA GLN A 81 14.07 -7.20 4.13
C GLN A 81 14.24 -6.39 2.85
N VAL A 82 14.11 -5.06 2.90
CA VAL A 82 14.33 -4.20 1.74
C VAL A 82 15.72 -4.43 1.13
N ARG A 83 16.75 -4.56 1.97
CA ARG A 83 18.12 -4.79 1.49
C ARG A 83 18.27 -6.10 0.73
N LYS A 84 17.45 -7.09 1.05
CA LYS A 84 17.49 -8.43 0.42
C LYS A 84 16.74 -8.47 -0.91
N LEU A 85 15.93 -7.47 -1.22
CA LEU A 85 15.16 -7.46 -2.46
C LEU A 85 16.07 -7.24 -3.67
N PRO A 86 15.87 -7.98 -4.78
CA PRO A 86 16.54 -7.69 -6.02
C PRO A 86 16.12 -6.31 -6.57
N MET A 87 16.93 -5.74 -7.46
CA MET A 87 16.69 -4.40 -7.99
C MET A 87 15.85 -4.48 -9.28
N HIS A 88 14.57 -4.88 -9.16
CA HIS A 88 13.62 -4.86 -10.27
C HIS A 88 12.92 -3.52 -10.43
N HIS A 89 12.85 -2.73 -9.36
CA HIS A 89 12.15 -1.45 -9.30
C HIS A 89 12.93 -0.49 -8.43
N ARG A 90 12.92 0.80 -8.76
CA ARG A 90 13.70 1.81 -8.02
C ARG A 90 12.90 2.59 -7.00
N ASP A 91 11.57 2.57 -7.08
CA ASP A 91 10.72 3.33 -6.17
C ASP A 91 10.89 2.80 -4.75
N PRO A 92 11.40 3.61 -3.81
CA PRO A 92 11.66 3.16 -2.44
C PRO A 92 10.37 2.83 -1.67
N PHE A 93 9.27 3.50 -1.98
CA PHE A 93 7.99 3.24 -1.31
C PHE A 93 7.44 1.89 -1.74
N ASP A 94 7.42 1.58 -3.04
CA ASP A 94 6.99 0.27 -3.53
C ASP A 94 7.87 -0.84 -2.98
N ARG A 95 9.18 -0.64 -2.94
CA ARG A 95 10.11 -1.63 -2.38
C ARG A 95 9.84 -1.89 -0.90
N MET A 96 9.52 -0.85 -0.13
CA MET A 96 9.14 -1.02 1.28
C MET A 96 7.84 -1.82 1.42
N LEU A 97 6.84 -1.54 0.60
CA LEU A 97 5.58 -2.30 0.64
C LEU A 97 5.80 -3.78 0.33
N ILE A 98 6.65 -4.08 -0.65
CA ILE A 98 7.02 -5.47 -0.97
C ILE A 98 7.73 -6.13 0.21
N ALA A 99 8.68 -5.44 0.82
CA ALA A 99 9.40 -5.95 1.99
C ALA A 99 8.46 -6.24 3.16
N GLN A 100 7.49 -5.38 3.40
CA GLN A 100 6.47 -5.58 4.42
C GLN A 100 5.60 -6.80 4.11
N ALA A 101 5.14 -6.92 2.86
CA ALA A 101 4.31 -8.06 2.45
C ALA A 101 5.04 -9.39 2.64
N VAL A 102 6.32 -9.44 2.27
CA VAL A 102 7.13 -10.66 2.42
C VAL A 102 7.40 -10.98 3.89
N SER A 103 7.64 -9.97 4.72
CA SER A 103 8.01 -10.16 6.13
C SER A 103 6.85 -10.60 7.01
N GLU A 104 5.63 -10.06 6.80
CA GLU A 104 4.49 -10.27 7.71
C GLU A 104 3.94 -11.71 7.73
N PRO A 105 3.74 -12.51 6.66
CA PRO A 105 3.45 -12.20 5.28
C PRO A 105 2.03 -11.68 5.04
N LEU A 106 1.89 -10.85 4.01
CA LEU A 106 0.62 -10.27 3.55
C LEU A 106 0.54 -10.34 2.04
N ARG A 107 -0.67 -10.35 1.51
CA ARG A 107 -0.85 -10.20 0.06
C ARG A 107 -0.85 -8.72 -0.29
N LEU A 108 0.09 -8.31 -1.14
CA LEU A 108 0.14 -6.93 -1.63
C LEU A 108 -0.79 -6.76 -2.82
N LEU A 109 -1.78 -5.90 -2.67
CA LEU A 109 -2.67 -5.53 -3.77
C LEU A 109 -2.10 -4.29 -4.46
N THR A 110 -1.91 -4.38 -5.76
CA THR A 110 -1.34 -3.29 -6.57
C THR A 110 -1.97 -3.24 -7.95
N HIS A 111 -1.90 -2.09 -8.61
CA HIS A 111 -2.26 -1.96 -10.02
C HIS A 111 -1.02 -2.10 -10.93
N ASP A 112 0.18 -2.14 -10.37
CA ASP A 112 1.44 -2.17 -11.11
C ASP A 112 1.92 -3.61 -11.33
N ALA A 113 1.75 -4.10 -12.56
CA ALA A 113 2.15 -5.46 -12.93
C ALA A 113 3.66 -5.72 -12.78
N ALA A 114 4.49 -4.67 -12.84
CA ALA A 114 5.94 -4.81 -12.69
C ALA A 114 6.33 -5.36 -11.32
N LEU A 115 5.52 -5.16 -10.29
CA LEU A 115 5.82 -5.62 -8.94
C LEU A 115 5.69 -7.14 -8.78
N ARG A 116 5.05 -7.85 -9.72
CA ARG A 116 4.97 -9.32 -9.69
C ARG A 116 6.33 -10.00 -9.66
N ALA A 117 7.36 -9.35 -10.23
CA ALA A 117 8.70 -9.91 -10.29
C ALA A 117 9.31 -10.18 -8.90
N TYR A 118 8.81 -9.53 -7.85
CA TYR A 118 9.35 -9.65 -6.50
C TYR A 118 8.83 -10.84 -5.72
N SER A 119 7.57 -11.21 -5.88
CA SER A 119 6.96 -12.23 -5.01
C SER A 119 5.61 -12.70 -5.54
N ASP A 120 5.27 -13.96 -5.26
CA ASP A 120 3.93 -14.51 -5.48
C ASP A 120 2.88 -13.88 -4.56
N LEU A 121 3.28 -13.16 -3.52
CA LEU A 121 2.38 -12.43 -2.65
C LEU A 121 1.80 -11.17 -3.33
N VAL A 122 2.37 -10.73 -4.45
CA VAL A 122 1.85 -9.59 -5.21
C VAL A 122 0.67 -10.03 -6.06
N THR A 123 -0.46 -9.36 -5.90
CA THR A 123 -1.66 -9.56 -6.70
C THR A 123 -2.01 -8.26 -7.42
N VAL A 124 -2.06 -8.32 -8.75
CA VAL A 124 -2.44 -7.17 -9.57
C VAL A 124 -3.96 -7.13 -9.71
N VAL A 125 -4.53 -6.01 -9.40
CA VAL A 125 -5.99 -5.81 -9.37
C VAL A 125 -6.44 -4.61 -10.18
#